data_9c672166ba9cc6cd3338d6be2bc48985
#
_entry.id   9c672166ba9cc6cd3338d6be2bc48985
#
_cell.length_a   1.000
_cell.length_b   1.000
_cell.length_c   1.000
_cell.angle_alpha   90.00
_cell.angle_beta   90.00
_cell.angle_gamma   90.00
#
_symmetry.space_group_name_H-M   'P 1'
#
loop_
_entity.id
_entity.type
_entity.pdbx_description
1 polymer ?
#
loop_
_entity_poly.entity_id
_entity_poly.type
_entity_poly.pdbx_seq_one_letter_code
_entity_poly.pdbx_strand_id
1 'polypeptide(L)' 'MDCQTKQELMDRLADVLSRLRDRLLVEKEAVQNLDRKRMNELESEIEQILDEKIQVLAAVRQHMKDHGC' A
#
# COMPACT_ATOMS: atom_id res chain seq x y z
N MET A 1 15.72 11.78 19.79
CA MET A 1 14.87 11.70 18.60
C MET A 1 15.01 10.34 17.96
N ASP A 2 13.90 9.72 17.63
CA ASP A 2 13.90 8.32 17.26
C ASP A 2 13.66 8.10 15.77
N CYS A 3 14.73 7.99 15.00
CA CYS A 3 14.64 7.67 13.57
C CYS A 3 14.26 6.20 13.33
N GLN A 4 14.23 5.38 14.38
CA GLN A 4 13.75 4.01 14.29
C GLN A 4 12.27 3.96 13.94
N THR A 5 11.47 4.88 14.47
CA THR A 5 10.04 4.98 14.12
C THR A 5 9.86 5.25 12.63
N LYS A 6 10.71 6.12 12.05
CA LYS A 6 10.70 6.37 10.61
C LYS A 6 11.01 5.08 9.85
N GLN A 7 12.01 4.33 10.29
CA GLN A 7 12.38 3.07 9.64
C GLN A 7 11.23 2.06 9.69
N GLU A 8 10.54 1.95 10.83
CA GLU A 8 9.39 1.07 10.96
C GLU A 8 8.26 1.48 10.01
N LEU A 9 8.02 2.80 9.87
CA LEU A 9 7.01 3.30 8.95
C LEU A 9 7.40 3.02 7.49
N MET A 10 8.67 3.17 7.14
CA MET A 10 9.15 2.87 5.80
C MET A 10 9.03 1.38 5.48
N ASP A 11 9.29 0.52 6.47
CA ASP A 11 9.12 -0.93 6.31
C ASP A 11 7.63 -1.29 6.10
N ARG A 12 6.74 -0.61 6.83
CA ARG A 12 5.29 -0.78 6.62
C ARG A 12 4.89 -0.35 5.21
N LEU A 13 5.42 0.78 4.76
CA LEU A 13 5.14 1.27 3.40
C LEU A 13 5.61 0.28 2.35
N ALA A 14 6.81 -0.26 2.51
CA ALA A 14 7.34 -1.27 1.59
C ALA A 14 6.45 -2.51 1.55
N ASP A 15 5.94 -2.96 2.70
CA ASP A 15 5.02 -4.08 2.77
C ASP A 15 3.70 -3.79 2.06
N VAL A 16 3.14 -2.60 2.28
CA VAL A 16 1.91 -2.17 1.60
C VAL A 16 2.10 -2.16 0.09
N LEU A 17 3.23 -1.63 -0.38
CA LEU A 17 3.53 -1.57 -1.81
C LEU A 17 3.72 -2.97 -2.41
N SER A 18 4.31 -3.89 -1.67
CA SER A 18 4.45 -5.28 -2.11
C SER A 18 3.09 -5.96 -2.26
N ARG A 19 2.19 -5.75 -1.30
CA ARG A 19 0.83 -6.29 -1.37
C ARG A 19 0.05 -5.69 -2.55
N LEU A 20 0.22 -4.39 -2.78
CA LEU A 20 -0.40 -3.72 -3.92
C LEU A 20 0.07 -4.32 -5.24
N ARG A 21 1.39 -4.49 -5.38
CA ARG A 21 1.98 -5.09 -6.58
C ARG A 21 1.39 -6.49 -6.84
N ASP A 22 1.30 -7.31 -5.80
CA ASP A 22 0.79 -8.68 -5.95
C ASP A 22 -0.67 -8.67 -6.40
N ARG A 23 -1.50 -7.78 -5.85
CA ARG A 23 -2.90 -7.66 -6.23
C ARG A 23 -3.07 -7.13 -7.65
N LEU A 24 -2.22 -6.21 -8.08
CA LEU A 24 -2.25 -5.68 -9.44
C LEU A 24 -1.89 -6.76 -10.45
N LEU A 25 -0.96 -7.65 -10.14
CA LEU A 25 -0.61 -8.78 -11.01
C LEU A 25 -1.79 -9.75 -11.15
N VAL A 26 -2.49 -10.04 -10.06
CA VAL A 26 -3.69 -10.89 -10.09
C VAL A 26 -4.81 -10.21 -10.87
N GLU A 27 -4.97 -8.89 -10.72
CA GLU A 27 -5.95 -8.13 -11.47
C GLU A 27 -5.69 -8.21 -12.98
N LYS A 28 -4.42 -8.07 -13.38
CA LYS A 28 -4.05 -8.19 -14.78
C LYS A 28 -4.49 -9.53 -15.34
N GLU A 29 -4.26 -10.61 -14.61
CA GLU A 29 -4.67 -11.95 -15.01
C GLU A 29 -6.18 -12.07 -15.12
N ALA A 30 -6.93 -11.53 -14.14
CA ALA A 30 -8.39 -11.54 -14.17
C ALA A 30 -8.93 -10.78 -15.38
N VAL A 31 -8.33 -9.64 -15.71
CA VAL A 31 -8.70 -8.85 -16.91
C VAL A 31 -8.46 -9.66 -18.17
N GLN A 32 -7.31 -10.32 -18.28
CA GLN A 32 -6.99 -11.14 -19.45
C GLN A 32 -7.96 -12.30 -19.63
N ASN A 33 -8.47 -12.85 -18.52
CA ASN A 33 -9.42 -13.96 -18.52
C ASN A 33 -10.88 -13.50 -18.54
N LEU A 34 -11.14 -12.19 -18.57
CA LEU A 34 -12.49 -11.60 -18.54
C LEU A 34 -13.31 -12.07 -17.34
N ASP A 35 -12.66 -12.27 -16.23
CA ASP A 35 -13.28 -12.71 -14.99
C ASP A 35 -13.81 -11.52 -14.19
N ARG A 36 -15.05 -11.12 -14.48
CA ARG A 36 -15.67 -9.94 -13.88
C ARG A 36 -15.83 -10.05 -12.37
N LYS A 37 -16.19 -11.22 -11.88
CA LYS A 37 -16.36 -11.43 -10.44
C LYS A 37 -15.04 -11.20 -9.72
N ARG A 38 -13.97 -11.78 -10.24
CA ARG A 38 -12.63 -11.63 -9.66
C ARG A 38 -12.15 -10.19 -9.76
N MET A 39 -12.41 -9.53 -10.88
CA MET A 39 -12.06 -8.12 -11.06
C MET A 39 -12.71 -7.24 -10.00
N ASN A 40 -14.01 -7.45 -9.72
CA ASN A 40 -14.73 -6.69 -8.71
C ASN A 40 -14.19 -6.93 -7.30
N GLU A 41 -13.88 -8.19 -6.97
CA GLU A 41 -13.27 -8.53 -5.68
C GLU A 41 -11.92 -7.84 -5.50
N LEU A 42 -11.09 -7.88 -6.53
CA LEU A 42 -9.75 -7.27 -6.51
C LEU A 42 -9.81 -5.76 -6.42
N GLU A 43 -10.78 -5.13 -7.08
CA GLU A 43 -10.96 -3.69 -7.00
C GLU A 43 -11.15 -3.22 -5.56
N SER A 44 -11.99 -3.92 -4.81
CA SER A 44 -12.20 -3.61 -3.40
C SER A 44 -10.94 -3.83 -2.56
N GLU A 45 -10.22 -4.94 -2.79
CA GLU A 45 -8.97 -5.22 -2.09
C GLU A 45 -7.92 -4.16 -2.37
N ILE A 46 -7.78 -3.75 -3.64
CA ILE A 46 -6.82 -2.74 -4.06
C ILE A 46 -7.14 -1.38 -3.43
N GLU A 47 -8.42 -1.00 -3.40
CA GLU A 47 -8.82 0.25 -2.76
C GLU A 47 -8.44 0.29 -1.28
N GLN A 48 -8.61 -0.82 -0.55
CA GLN A 48 -8.22 -0.91 0.85
C GLN A 48 -6.71 -0.76 1.02
N ILE A 49 -5.93 -1.36 0.13
CA ILE A 49 -4.46 -1.25 0.18
C ILE A 49 -4.03 0.18 -0.13
N LEU A 50 -4.68 0.84 -1.09
CA LEU A 50 -4.39 2.24 -1.42
C LEU A 50 -4.70 3.18 -0.26
N ASP A 51 -5.79 2.94 0.47
CA ASP A 51 -6.12 3.72 1.66
C ASP A 51 -5.05 3.54 2.74
N GLU A 52 -4.60 2.32 2.95
CA GLU A 52 -3.51 2.05 3.90
C GLU A 52 -2.22 2.75 3.48
N LYS A 53 -1.90 2.74 2.18
CA LYS A 53 -0.74 3.45 1.64
C LYS A 53 -0.81 4.94 1.98
N ILE A 54 -1.96 5.56 1.77
CA ILE A 54 -2.15 6.98 2.05
C ILE A 54 -1.92 7.28 3.53
N GLN A 55 -2.44 6.43 4.41
CA GLN A 55 -2.28 6.59 5.85
C GLN A 55 -0.83 6.46 6.29
N VAL A 56 -0.11 5.46 5.77
CA VAL A 56 1.29 5.24 6.10
C VAL A 56 2.15 6.39 5.58
N LEU A 57 1.90 6.86 4.35
CA LEU A 57 2.61 8.01 3.79
C LEU A 57 2.40 9.27 4.62
N ALA A 58 1.17 9.51 5.07
CA ALA A 58 0.88 10.66 5.92
C ALA A 58 1.65 10.56 7.24
N ALA A 59 1.73 9.36 7.82
CA ALA A 59 2.50 9.15 9.05
C ALA A 59 3.99 9.38 8.84
N VAL A 60 4.54 8.93 7.71
CA VAL A 60 5.95 9.17 7.36
C VAL A 60 6.23 10.66 7.23
N ARG A 61 5.38 11.39 6.49
CA ARG A 61 5.54 12.82 6.29
C ARG A 61 5.45 13.60 7.61
N GLN A 62 4.51 13.21 8.46
CA GLN A 62 4.34 13.84 9.76
C GLN A 62 5.56 13.61 10.65
N HIS A 63 6.08 12.39 10.66
CA HIS A 63 7.27 12.05 11.42
C HIS A 63 8.48 12.86 10.94
N MET A 64 8.66 12.95 9.63
CA MET A 64 9.77 13.72 9.05
C MET A 64 9.66 15.21 9.40
N LYS A 65 8.44 15.75 9.37
CA LYS A 65 8.18 17.14 9.72
C LYS A 65 8.51 17.41 11.18
N ASP A 66 8.09 16.51 12.09
CA ASP A 66 8.24 16.71 13.53
C ASP A 66 9.68 16.47 14.00
N HIS A 67 10.37 15.53 13.41
CA HIS A 67 11.68 15.04 13.91
C HIS A 67 12.84 15.31 12.98
N GLY A 68 12.59 15.71 11.75
CA GLY A 68 13.65 16.04 10.80
C GLY A 68 14.50 14.86 10.34
N CYS A 69 14.03 13.63 10.54
CA CYS A 69 14.78 12.44 10.09
C CYS A 69 14.60 12.20 8.58
#